data_6cfeb4704f3d9613543ab6a61ee8e3c4
#
_entry.id   6cfeb4704f3d9613543ab6a61ee8e3c4
#
_cell.length_a   1.000
_cell.length_b   1.000
_cell.length_c   1.000
_cell.angle_alpha   90.00
_cell.angle_beta   90.00
_cell.angle_gamma   90.00
#
_symmetry.space_group_name_H-M   'P 1'
#
loop_
_entity.id
_entity.type
_entity.pdbx_description
1 polymer ?
#
loop_
_entity_poly.entity_id
_entity_poly.type
_entity_poly.pdbx_seq_one_letter_code
_entity_poly.pdbx_strand_id
1 'polypeptide(L)'
;MTLSRSETMSRVRSKNTVLELAFRKTLHHAGVRYRVNSTLFGKPDIVINKYKLVVFIDSCFWHGCKDHCRIPSTNVDYWNKKISRNVNRDIEVNNHYKCVGWTVIRIWEHDIKRDQTGCVNLVLNHIQHKKF
;
A
#
# COMPACT_ATOMS: atom_id res chain seq x y z
N MET A 1 -13.26 5.22 28.10
CA MET A 1 -13.84 3.96 27.59
C MET A 1 -12.84 3.23 26.73
N THR A 2 -12.50 2.01 27.09
CA THR A 2 -11.51 1.22 26.35
C THR A 2 -12.21 0.45 25.24
N LEU A 3 -11.71 0.59 24.01
CA LEU A 3 -12.23 -0.17 22.89
C LEU A 3 -11.74 -1.61 22.96
N SER A 4 -12.57 -2.53 22.52
CA SER A 4 -12.12 -3.91 22.33
C SER A 4 -11.08 -3.97 21.21
N ARG A 5 -10.29 -5.05 21.15
CA ARG A 5 -9.32 -5.21 20.09
C ARG A 5 -9.99 -5.25 18.72
N SER A 6 -11.15 -5.91 18.61
CA SER A 6 -11.92 -5.94 17.36
C SER A 6 -12.33 -4.54 16.91
N GLU A 7 -12.82 -3.72 17.84
CA GLU A 7 -13.20 -2.35 17.54
C GLU A 7 -11.99 -1.52 17.13
N THR A 8 -10.85 -1.68 17.82
CA THR A 8 -9.61 -0.98 17.48
C THR A 8 -9.15 -1.37 16.08
N MET A 9 -9.15 -2.65 15.75
CA MET A 9 -8.72 -3.12 14.43
C MET A 9 -9.66 -2.70 13.32
N SER A 10 -10.98 -2.64 13.58
CA SER A 10 -11.95 -2.20 12.57
C SER A 10 -11.79 -0.72 12.21
N ARG A 11 -11.15 0.07 13.07
CA ARG A 11 -10.86 1.48 12.80
C ARG A 11 -9.57 1.69 12.00
N VAL A 12 -8.77 0.64 11.83
CA VAL A 12 -7.58 0.71 10.98
C VAL A 12 -8.04 0.70 9.53
N ARG A 13 -8.02 1.86 8.90
CA ARG A 13 -8.48 2.00 7.52
C ARG A 13 -7.49 1.36 6.57
N SER A 14 -8.01 0.64 5.59
CA SER A 14 -7.22 0.10 4.49
C SER A 14 -7.04 1.10 3.35
N LYS A 15 -7.86 2.17 3.32
CA LYS A 15 -7.83 3.19 2.27
C LYS A 15 -8.09 4.58 2.83
N ASN A 16 -7.63 5.60 2.12
CA ASN A 16 -7.89 7.01 2.41
C ASN A 16 -7.46 7.44 3.82
N THR A 17 -6.38 6.86 4.33
CA THR A 17 -5.78 7.32 5.58
C THR A 17 -5.19 8.71 5.38
N VAL A 18 -4.97 9.45 6.48
CA VAL A 18 -4.31 10.77 6.43
C VAL A 18 -2.96 10.67 5.74
N LEU A 19 -2.21 9.63 6.07
CA LEU A 19 -0.89 9.36 5.48
C LEU A 19 -0.98 9.17 3.96
N GLU A 20 -1.93 8.37 3.50
CA GLU A 20 -2.15 8.07 2.10
C GLU A 20 -2.58 9.32 1.33
N LEU A 21 -3.49 10.11 1.91
CA LEU A 21 -3.95 11.36 1.30
C LEU A 21 -2.81 12.35 1.17
N ALA A 22 -1.96 12.47 2.18
CA ALA A 22 -0.79 13.36 2.15
C ALA A 22 0.20 12.93 1.07
N PHE A 23 0.44 11.63 0.93
CA PHE A 23 1.32 11.08 -0.08
C PHE A 23 0.81 11.37 -1.49
N ARG A 24 -0.49 11.13 -1.72
CA ARG A 24 -1.14 11.43 -3.01
C ARG A 24 -1.04 12.91 -3.37
N LYS A 25 -1.26 13.78 -2.40
CA LYS A 25 -1.15 15.23 -2.60
C LYS A 25 0.26 15.62 -3.03
N THR A 26 1.27 15.06 -2.39
CA THR A 26 2.68 15.32 -2.72
C THR A 26 3.01 14.84 -4.13
N LEU A 27 2.52 13.67 -4.53
CA LEU A 27 2.67 13.16 -5.90
C LEU A 27 2.03 14.11 -6.92
N HIS A 28 0.84 14.59 -6.64
CA HIS A 28 0.13 15.51 -7.53
C HIS A 28 0.91 16.82 -7.69
N HIS A 29 1.45 17.36 -6.61
CA HIS A 29 2.29 18.55 -6.65
C HIS A 29 3.58 18.34 -7.43
N ALA A 30 4.08 17.11 -7.47
CA ALA A 30 5.26 16.75 -8.27
C ALA A 30 4.95 16.60 -9.76
N GLY A 31 3.69 16.77 -10.16
CA GLY A 31 3.28 16.70 -11.56
C GLY A 31 2.75 15.35 -12.01
N VAL A 32 2.59 14.40 -11.09
CA VAL A 32 2.08 13.06 -11.41
C VAL A 32 0.56 13.10 -11.47
N ARG A 33 0.00 12.58 -12.56
CA ARG A 33 -1.44 12.41 -12.70
C ARG A 33 -1.78 10.94 -12.53
N TYR A 34 -2.72 10.66 -11.64
CA TYR A 34 -3.08 9.31 -11.22
C TYR A 34 -4.57 9.17 -10.95
N ARG A 35 -5.01 7.94 -10.83
CA ARG A 35 -6.37 7.61 -10.43
C ARG A 35 -6.34 6.87 -9.09
N VAL A 36 -7.41 7.02 -8.32
CA VAL A 36 -7.63 6.34 -7.04
C VAL A 36 -8.94 5.57 -7.09
N ASN A 37 -9.17 4.73 -6.09
CA ASN A 37 -10.40 3.92 -5.99
C ASN A 37 -10.64 3.08 -7.25
N SER A 38 -9.57 2.52 -7.80
CA SER A 38 -9.62 1.71 -8.99
C SER A 38 -10.26 0.35 -8.72
N THR A 39 -10.95 -0.18 -9.75
CA THR A 39 -11.48 -1.55 -9.74
C THR A 39 -10.49 -2.57 -10.29
N LEU A 40 -9.27 -2.15 -10.59
CA LEU A 40 -8.22 -3.06 -11.05
C LEU A 40 -7.92 -4.14 -10.01
N PHE A 41 -7.35 -5.25 -10.48
CA PHE A 41 -7.06 -6.40 -9.62
C PHE A 41 -6.21 -5.98 -8.41
N GLY A 42 -6.60 -6.43 -7.23
CA GLY A 42 -5.93 -6.10 -5.97
C GLY A 42 -6.23 -4.71 -5.44
N LYS A 43 -7.04 -3.92 -6.13
CA LYS A 43 -7.47 -2.57 -5.72
C LYS A 43 -6.28 -1.67 -5.34
N PRO A 44 -5.40 -1.33 -6.29
CA PRO A 44 -4.26 -0.46 -5.99
C PRO A 44 -4.69 0.90 -5.43
N ASP A 45 -3.87 1.44 -4.56
CA ASP A 45 -4.14 2.76 -3.96
C ASP A 45 -3.97 3.88 -4.99
N ILE A 46 -3.03 3.73 -5.90
CA ILE A 46 -2.74 4.71 -6.94
C ILE A 46 -2.51 3.97 -8.26
N VAL A 47 -3.14 4.47 -9.33
CA VAL A 47 -2.97 3.91 -10.68
C VAL A 47 -2.48 5.01 -11.61
N ILE A 48 -1.37 4.76 -12.29
CA ILE A 48 -0.80 5.66 -13.30
C ILE A 48 -0.89 4.96 -14.65
N ASN A 49 -2.06 5.06 -15.30
CA ASN A 49 -2.36 4.34 -16.53
C ASN A 49 -1.38 4.63 -17.67
N LYS A 50 -0.95 5.87 -17.78
CA LYS A 50 -0.04 6.31 -18.85
C LYS A 50 1.25 5.48 -18.88
N TYR A 51 1.72 5.07 -17.72
CA TYR A 51 2.98 4.34 -17.58
C TYR A 51 2.80 2.88 -17.16
N LYS A 52 1.57 2.39 -17.10
CA LYS A 52 1.24 1.02 -16.67
C LYS A 52 1.86 0.73 -15.30
N LEU A 53 1.59 1.61 -14.35
CA LEU A 53 2.18 1.59 -13.03
C LEU A 53 1.08 1.59 -11.97
N VAL A 54 1.20 0.72 -10.98
CA VAL A 54 0.31 0.71 -9.81
C VAL A 54 1.14 0.85 -8.54
N VAL A 55 0.61 1.59 -7.58
CA VAL A 55 1.27 1.80 -6.29
C VAL A 55 0.35 1.30 -5.18
N PHE A 56 0.89 0.46 -4.31
CA PHE A 56 0.23 0.00 -3.11
C PHE A 56 0.92 0.58 -1.90
N ILE A 57 0.14 1.15 -1.00
CA ILE A 57 0.63 1.61 0.30
C ILE A 57 0.25 0.55 1.31
N ASP A 58 1.24 -0.21 1.75
CA ASP A 58 1.02 -1.37 2.61
C ASP A 58 1.02 -0.97 4.08
N SER A 59 -0.08 -1.31 4.77
CA SER A 59 -0.18 -1.16 6.22
C SER A 59 0.76 -2.14 6.90
N CYS A 60 1.50 -1.69 7.89
CA CYS A 60 2.44 -2.54 8.61
C CYS A 60 1.76 -3.70 9.31
N PHE A 61 0.56 -3.50 9.86
CA PHE A 61 -0.19 -4.56 10.53
C PHE A 61 -0.74 -5.59 9.53
N TRP A 62 -1.51 -5.11 8.52
CA TRP A 62 -2.24 -6.01 7.62
C TRP A 62 -1.36 -6.78 6.65
N HIS A 63 -0.17 -6.27 6.35
CA HIS A 63 0.75 -6.88 5.40
C HIS A 63 1.96 -7.54 6.06
N GLY A 64 1.96 -7.66 7.40
CA GLY A 64 2.97 -8.42 8.12
C GLY A 64 4.37 -7.82 8.10
N CYS A 65 4.48 -6.50 8.23
CA CYS A 65 5.78 -5.85 8.32
C CYS A 65 6.58 -6.39 9.52
N LYS A 66 7.82 -6.81 9.27
CA LYS A 66 8.69 -7.41 10.31
C LYS A 66 8.92 -6.48 11.50
N ASP A 67 9.07 -5.18 11.23
CA ASP A 67 9.45 -4.21 12.25
C ASP A 67 8.26 -3.64 13.01
N HIS A 68 7.10 -3.56 12.37
CA HIS A 68 5.96 -2.78 12.89
C HIS A 68 4.68 -3.57 13.04
N CYS A 69 4.63 -4.83 12.58
CA CYS A 69 3.47 -5.67 12.78
C CYS A 69 3.44 -6.18 14.21
N ARG A 70 2.43 -5.77 14.97
CA ARG A 70 2.24 -6.21 16.34
C ARG A 70 0.94 -6.97 16.46
N ILE A 71 1.05 -8.27 16.59
CA ILE A 71 -0.10 -9.16 16.70
C ILE A 71 -0.65 -9.06 18.12
N PRO A 72 -1.99 -8.86 18.30
CA PRO A 72 -2.60 -8.87 19.60
C PRO A 72 -2.35 -10.19 20.35
N SER A 73 -2.21 -10.11 21.65
CA SER A 73 -1.95 -11.30 22.48
C SER A 73 -3.14 -12.27 22.57
N THR A 74 -4.35 -11.78 22.28
CA THR A 74 -5.55 -12.61 22.21
C THR A 74 -5.83 -13.01 20.76
N ASN A 75 -6.30 -14.26 20.56
CA ASN A 75 -6.61 -14.77 19.23
C ASN A 75 -5.40 -14.71 18.25
N VAL A 76 -4.23 -15.06 18.74
CA VAL A 76 -2.97 -15.02 17.95
C VAL A 76 -3.11 -15.81 16.65
N ASP A 77 -3.69 -17.02 16.70
CA ASP A 77 -3.85 -17.86 15.52
C ASP A 77 -4.75 -17.21 14.48
N TYR A 78 -5.83 -16.56 14.92
CA TYR A 78 -6.73 -15.85 14.03
C TYR A 78 -6.00 -14.74 13.27
N TRP A 79 -5.25 -13.90 13.99
CA TRP A 79 -4.51 -12.80 13.39
C TRP A 79 -3.38 -13.27 12.48
N ASN A 80 -2.67 -14.33 12.88
CA ASN A 80 -1.61 -14.92 12.06
C ASN A 80 -2.16 -15.43 10.74
N LYS A 81 -3.29 -16.12 10.75
CA LYS A 81 -3.93 -16.62 9.53
C LYS A 81 -4.37 -15.48 8.63
N LYS A 82 -4.96 -14.44 9.20
CA LYS A 82 -5.45 -13.28 8.44
C LYS A 82 -4.29 -12.53 7.78
N ILE A 83 -3.21 -12.28 8.52
CA ILE A 83 -2.02 -11.61 7.98
C ILE A 83 -1.37 -12.47 6.90
N SER A 84 -1.27 -13.78 7.11
CA SER A 84 -0.72 -14.70 6.11
C SER A 84 -1.52 -14.70 4.81
N ARG A 85 -2.84 -14.65 4.90
CA ARG A 85 -3.71 -14.53 3.70
C ARG A 85 -3.43 -13.23 2.96
N ASN A 86 -3.28 -12.12 3.69
CA ASN A 86 -3.00 -10.83 3.07
C ASN A 86 -1.64 -10.82 2.38
N VAL A 87 -0.61 -11.39 3.02
CA VAL A 87 0.73 -11.51 2.43
C VAL A 87 0.70 -12.37 1.16
N ASN A 88 -0.01 -13.52 1.21
CA ASN A 88 -0.13 -14.40 0.05
C ASN A 88 -0.90 -13.72 -1.09
N ARG A 89 -1.94 -12.96 -0.76
CA ARG A 89 -2.67 -12.19 -1.76
C ARG A 89 -1.80 -11.12 -2.39
N ASP A 90 -0.93 -10.48 -1.63
CA ASP A 90 0.01 -9.49 -2.17
C ASP A 90 0.92 -10.14 -3.22
N ILE A 91 1.38 -11.35 -2.96
CA ILE A 91 2.20 -12.11 -3.92
C ILE A 91 1.42 -12.41 -5.20
N GLU A 92 0.16 -12.85 -5.08
CA GLU A 92 -0.71 -13.10 -6.23
C GLU A 92 -0.92 -11.82 -7.05
N VAL A 93 -1.18 -10.71 -6.37
CA VAL A 93 -1.38 -9.41 -7.01
C VAL A 93 -0.12 -8.97 -7.76
N ASN A 94 1.05 -9.09 -7.13
CA ASN A 94 2.32 -8.75 -7.76
C ASN A 94 2.55 -9.58 -9.02
N ASN A 95 2.29 -10.89 -8.95
CA ASN A 95 2.45 -11.80 -10.08
C ASN A 95 1.49 -11.48 -11.22
N HIS A 96 0.24 -11.13 -10.89
CA HIS A 96 -0.76 -10.73 -11.88
C HIS A 96 -0.26 -9.55 -12.71
N TYR A 97 0.19 -8.49 -12.05
CA TYR A 97 0.66 -7.29 -12.77
C TYR A 97 1.93 -7.55 -13.58
N LYS A 98 2.82 -8.37 -13.04
CA LYS A 98 4.02 -8.78 -13.78
C LYS A 98 3.64 -9.52 -15.06
N CYS A 99 2.65 -10.41 -15.01
CA CYS A 99 2.20 -11.17 -16.18
C CYS A 99 1.57 -10.29 -17.25
N VAL A 100 0.85 -9.21 -16.86
CA VAL A 100 0.21 -8.31 -17.82
C VAL A 100 1.09 -7.13 -18.24
N GLY A 101 2.33 -7.11 -17.81
CA GLY A 101 3.31 -6.09 -18.22
C GLY A 101 3.23 -4.77 -17.47
N TRP A 102 2.59 -4.76 -16.33
CA TRP A 102 2.54 -3.58 -15.46
C TRP A 102 3.62 -3.65 -14.39
N THR A 103 4.03 -2.48 -13.90
CA THR A 103 4.97 -2.37 -12.79
C THR A 103 4.21 -2.13 -11.49
N VAL A 104 4.58 -2.86 -10.45
CA VAL A 104 4.03 -2.69 -9.10
C VAL A 104 5.08 -2.02 -8.22
N ILE A 105 4.67 -0.95 -7.55
CA ILE A 105 5.47 -0.32 -6.50
C ILE A 105 4.72 -0.54 -5.19
N ARG A 106 5.40 -1.13 -4.21
CA ARG A 106 4.86 -1.30 -2.86
C ARG A 106 5.68 -0.47 -1.89
N ILE A 107 4.98 0.32 -1.10
CA ILE A 107 5.59 1.22 -0.14
C ILE A 107 4.94 0.98 1.22
N TRP A 108 5.75 0.71 2.24
CA TRP A 108 5.27 0.57 3.60
C TRP A 108 4.87 1.93 4.16
N GLU A 109 3.80 1.96 4.97
CA GLU A 109 3.36 3.22 5.58
C GLU A 109 4.44 3.83 6.47
N HIS A 110 5.27 3.03 7.14
CA HIS A 110 6.36 3.57 7.96
C HIS A 110 7.45 4.25 7.11
N ASP A 111 7.65 3.81 5.88
CA ASP A 111 8.58 4.45 4.96
C ASP A 111 8.10 5.84 4.54
N ILE A 112 6.78 5.98 4.33
CA ILE A 112 6.20 7.29 4.01
C ILE A 112 6.33 8.23 5.19
N LYS A 113 6.07 7.74 6.41
CA LYS A 113 6.21 8.54 7.63
C LYS A 113 7.63 9.03 7.82
N ARG A 114 8.60 8.18 7.53
CA ARG A 114 10.02 8.48 7.73
C ARG A 114 10.57 9.40 6.65
N ASP A 115 10.20 9.16 5.39
CA ASP A 115 10.74 9.88 4.25
C ASP A 115 9.75 9.91 3.08
N GLN A 116 8.75 10.76 3.19
CA GLN A 116 7.73 10.92 2.17
C GLN A 116 8.34 11.34 0.83
N THR A 117 9.28 12.27 0.85
CA THR A 117 9.94 12.77 -0.36
C THR A 117 10.69 11.64 -1.08
N GLY A 118 11.40 10.79 -0.34
CA GLY A 118 12.09 9.64 -0.91
C GLY A 118 11.13 8.67 -1.57
N CYS A 119 9.96 8.44 -0.98
CA CYS A 119 8.94 7.58 -1.57
C CYS A 119 8.36 8.17 -2.85
N VAL A 120 8.12 9.48 -2.89
CA VAL A 120 7.68 10.19 -4.10
C VAL A 120 8.74 10.06 -5.19
N ASN A 121 10.02 10.26 -4.85
CA ASN A 121 11.11 10.13 -5.80
C ASN A 121 11.22 8.73 -6.37
N LEU A 122 10.92 7.69 -5.58
CA LEU A 122 10.87 6.31 -6.07
C LEU A 122 9.87 6.16 -7.20
N VAL A 123 8.67 6.71 -7.04
CA VAL A 123 7.64 6.69 -8.07
C VAL A 123 8.08 7.48 -9.30
N LEU A 124 8.64 8.67 -9.10
CA LEU A 124 9.14 9.52 -10.20
C LEU A 124 10.24 8.83 -11.00
N ASN A 125 11.14 8.13 -10.33
CA ASN A 125 12.21 7.38 -11.00
C ASN A 125 11.65 6.27 -11.89
N HIS A 126 10.63 5.56 -11.42
CA HIS A 126 9.96 4.54 -12.24
C HIS A 126 9.29 5.15 -13.47
N ILE A 127 8.65 6.31 -13.31
CA ILE A 127 8.03 7.04 -14.42
C ILE A 127 9.08 7.44 -15.44
N GLN A 128 10.22 7.95 -14.99
CA GLN A 128 11.32 8.36 -15.88
C GLN A 128 11.85 7.18 -16.71
N HIS A 129 12.04 6.03 -16.07
CA HIS A 129 12.49 4.83 -16.79
C HIS A 129 11.51 4.37 -17.86
N LYS A 130 10.21 4.60 -17.67
CA LYS A 130 9.18 4.21 -18.62
C LYS A 130 9.01 5.19 -19.79
N LYS A 131 9.58 6.38 -19.70
CA LYS A 131 9.56 7.36 -20.77
C LYS A 131 10.54 7.03 -21.90
N PHE A 132 11.47 6.14 -21.61
CA PHE A 132 12.50 5.75 -22.58
C PHE A 132 12.30 4.29 -23.02
#